data_d3aa8918ea50bdf8eaf39c20bc07d4a9
#
_entry.id   d3aa8918ea50bdf8eaf39c20bc07d4a9
#
_cell.length_a   1.000
_cell.length_b   1.000
_cell.length_c   1.000
_cell.angle_alpha   90.00
_cell.angle_beta   90.00
_cell.angle_gamma   90.00
#
_symmetry.space_group_name_H-M   'P 1'
#
loop_
_entity.id
_entity.type
_entity.pdbx_description
1 polymer ?
#
loop_
_entity_poly.entity_id
_entity_poly.type
_entity_poly.pdbx_seq_one_letter_code
_entity_poly.pdbx_strand_id
1 'polypeptide(L)'
;MKGNLAFIDRTVFKKGNILFFFFLIVCFFSRLNLQIFFIDIFSHLGFQILIGGILLFFILLFLKRFWASVICVFVCIVFAADILSSCNHCNAVLKDRSQIQNKLRLINFNISYNNSAKNFENIREMILSEKPDVVQFQEFSPQMHDKIKTLRSIFPYSTELNKPKGPFDSLILSKHPLTNTKVDDNHVVITNLTLNEVEISIVGVHLLAGGTKKNFNNALQQISYLKTIVKNTNKNLILLGDLNMTPTSKRFAKFLKETNLYTYTSYKNITSTWPAFMPNFLGIQIDHILFSNNFKMIDKKITNSFGSVHRPLIVELSY
;
A
#
# COMPACT_ATOMS: atom_id res chain seq x y z
N MET A 1 -15.48 18.22 50.10
CA MET A 1 -15.02 17.07 49.29
C MET A 1 -16.08 16.45 48.36
N LYS A 2 -17.37 16.31 48.76
CA LYS A 2 -18.42 15.72 47.88
C LYS A 2 -18.76 16.55 46.64
N GLY A 3 -18.62 17.89 46.66
CA GLY A 3 -18.92 18.74 45.47
C GLY A 3 -17.93 18.63 44.34
N ASN A 4 -16.63 18.43 44.62
CA ASN A 4 -15.59 18.27 43.59
C ASN A 4 -15.65 16.91 42.86
N LEU A 5 -16.04 15.86 43.57
CA LEU A 5 -16.23 14.53 42.98
C LEU A 5 -17.42 14.50 42.00
N ALA A 6 -18.55 15.16 42.37
CA ALA A 6 -19.71 15.23 41.50
C ALA A 6 -19.47 16.09 40.24
N PHE A 7 -18.62 17.12 40.34
CA PHE A 7 -18.23 17.95 39.18
C PHE A 7 -17.29 17.20 38.22
N ILE A 8 -16.31 16.50 38.77
CA ILE A 8 -15.39 15.65 37.98
C ILE A 8 -16.18 14.55 37.28
N ASP A 9 -17.12 13.90 37.95
CA ASP A 9 -17.96 12.83 37.39
C ASP A 9 -18.81 13.34 36.21
N ARG A 10 -19.45 14.49 36.31
CA ARG A 10 -20.23 15.10 35.21
C ARG A 10 -19.37 15.50 34.03
N THR A 11 -18.15 16.00 34.23
CA THR A 11 -17.24 16.44 33.16
C THR A 11 -16.65 15.26 32.40
N VAL A 12 -16.23 14.22 33.14
CA VAL A 12 -15.71 12.97 32.51
C VAL A 12 -16.84 12.24 31.80
N PHE A 13 -18.05 12.26 32.32
CA PHE A 13 -19.25 11.72 31.73
C PHE A 13 -19.60 12.39 30.38
N LYS A 14 -19.54 13.73 30.26
CA LYS A 14 -19.74 14.46 29.01
C LYS A 14 -18.65 14.14 27.99
N LYS A 15 -17.37 14.06 28.41
CA LYS A 15 -16.25 13.74 27.52
C LYS A 15 -16.36 12.33 26.91
N GLY A 16 -16.79 11.33 27.67
CA GLY A 16 -17.02 9.97 27.17
C GLY A 16 -18.07 9.92 26.07
N ASN A 17 -19.16 10.69 26.19
CA ASN A 17 -20.17 10.78 25.14
C ASN A 17 -19.62 11.47 23.86
N ILE A 18 -18.87 12.56 24.02
CA ILE A 18 -18.28 13.27 22.87
C ILE A 18 -17.35 12.34 22.10
N LEU A 19 -16.49 11.61 22.78
CA LEU A 19 -15.58 10.62 22.15
C LEU A 19 -16.37 9.51 21.43
N PHE A 20 -17.44 9.02 22.04
CA PHE A 20 -18.28 8.00 21.44
C PHE A 20 -18.98 8.49 20.17
N PHE A 21 -19.62 9.65 20.19
CA PHE A 21 -20.24 10.23 18.99
C PHE A 21 -19.22 10.56 17.92
N PHE A 22 -18.04 11.08 18.28
CA PHE A 22 -16.96 11.32 17.32
C PHE A 22 -16.51 10.01 16.66
N PHE A 23 -16.35 8.94 17.42
CA PHE A 23 -16.01 7.62 16.87
C PHE A 23 -17.05 7.12 15.86
N LEU A 24 -18.36 7.25 16.19
CA LEU A 24 -19.44 6.87 15.26
C LEU A 24 -19.36 7.67 13.95
N ILE A 25 -19.13 8.99 14.04
CA ILE A 25 -18.97 9.87 12.90
C ILE A 25 -17.77 9.43 12.04
N VAL A 26 -16.62 9.16 12.65
CA VAL A 26 -15.42 8.71 11.94
C VAL A 26 -15.67 7.36 11.26
N CYS A 27 -16.27 6.38 11.93
CA CYS A 27 -16.63 5.10 11.33
C CYS A 27 -17.56 5.28 10.11
N PHE A 28 -18.61 6.08 10.25
CA PHE A 28 -19.56 6.35 9.18
C PHE A 28 -18.88 7.00 7.97
N PHE A 29 -18.21 8.13 8.18
CA PHE A 29 -17.59 8.88 7.08
C PHE A 29 -16.44 8.12 6.41
N SER A 30 -15.64 7.36 7.16
CA SER A 30 -14.54 6.58 6.58
C SER A 30 -15.00 5.49 5.62
N ARG A 31 -16.29 5.09 5.67
CA ARG A 31 -16.87 4.05 4.80
C ARG A 31 -17.70 4.62 3.65
N LEU A 32 -17.90 5.93 3.59
CA LEU A 32 -18.54 6.57 2.45
C LEU A 32 -17.60 6.56 1.24
N ASN A 33 -18.11 6.14 0.09
CA ASN A 33 -17.36 6.19 -1.18
C ASN A 33 -17.45 7.58 -1.82
N LEU A 34 -17.10 8.61 -1.03
CA LEU A 34 -17.11 10.00 -1.47
C LEU A 34 -15.68 10.43 -1.82
N GLN A 35 -15.54 11.06 -2.99
CA GLN A 35 -14.27 11.65 -3.43
C GLN A 35 -14.09 13.05 -2.78
N ILE A 36 -14.12 13.07 -1.45
CA ILE A 36 -13.95 14.29 -0.64
C ILE A 36 -12.66 14.12 0.17
N PHE A 37 -11.74 15.04 0.01
CA PHE A 37 -10.39 14.99 0.59
C PHE A 37 -10.36 14.59 2.08
N PHE A 38 -11.12 15.29 2.94
CA PHE A 38 -11.13 15.00 4.38
C PHE A 38 -11.72 13.64 4.74
N ILE A 39 -12.70 13.16 3.97
CA ILE A 39 -13.35 11.86 4.18
C ILE A 39 -12.44 10.74 3.74
N ASP A 40 -11.73 10.92 2.63
CA ASP A 40 -10.82 9.92 2.09
C ASP A 40 -9.67 9.59 3.06
N ILE A 41 -9.14 10.59 3.78
CA ILE A 41 -8.08 10.37 4.79
C ILE A 41 -8.50 9.31 5.82
N PHE A 42 -9.71 9.39 6.34
CA PHE A 42 -10.20 8.40 7.33
C PHE A 42 -10.36 7.00 6.73
N SER A 43 -10.65 6.88 5.43
CA SER A 43 -10.79 5.58 4.78
C SER A 43 -9.48 4.78 4.75
N HIS A 44 -8.34 5.47 4.81
CA HIS A 44 -7.01 4.84 4.85
C HIS A 44 -6.64 4.29 6.23
N LEU A 45 -7.31 4.71 7.29
CA LEU A 45 -6.99 4.41 8.69
C LEU A 45 -7.87 3.29 9.28
N GLY A 46 -8.37 2.36 8.45
CA GLY A 46 -9.35 1.36 8.88
C GLY A 46 -8.91 0.55 10.10
N PHE A 47 -7.67 0.07 10.16
CA PHE A 47 -7.16 -0.67 11.33
C PHE A 47 -6.97 0.21 12.55
N GLN A 48 -6.49 1.44 12.38
CA GLN A 48 -6.30 2.38 13.47
C GLN A 48 -7.64 2.79 14.09
N ILE A 49 -8.68 2.94 13.26
CA ILE A 49 -10.05 3.19 13.74
C ILE A 49 -10.57 1.99 14.57
N LEU A 50 -10.33 0.76 14.13
CA LEU A 50 -10.70 -0.44 14.90
C LEU A 50 -9.96 -0.50 16.25
N ILE A 51 -8.66 -0.25 16.26
CA ILE A 51 -7.87 -0.18 17.50
C ILE A 51 -8.43 0.91 18.43
N GLY A 52 -8.72 2.10 17.89
CA GLY A 52 -9.35 3.19 18.64
C GLY A 52 -10.72 2.81 19.21
N GLY A 53 -11.53 2.06 18.44
CA GLY A 53 -12.82 1.52 18.89
C GLY A 53 -12.70 0.53 20.03
N ILE A 54 -11.71 -0.38 19.99
CA ILE A 54 -11.44 -1.33 21.09
C ILE A 54 -11.01 -0.57 22.35
N LEU A 55 -10.12 0.41 22.22
CA LEU A 55 -9.72 1.24 23.37
C LEU A 55 -10.91 2.03 23.94
N LEU A 56 -11.73 2.61 23.07
CA LEU A 56 -12.94 3.32 23.48
C LEU A 56 -13.94 2.40 24.22
N PHE A 57 -14.11 1.16 23.77
CA PHE A 57 -14.91 0.17 24.46
C PHE A 57 -14.50 0.01 25.92
N PHE A 58 -13.20 -0.18 26.20
CA PHE A 58 -12.71 -0.31 27.58
C PHE A 58 -12.89 0.98 28.38
N ILE A 59 -12.70 2.16 27.77
CA ILE A 59 -12.96 3.45 28.41
C ILE A 59 -14.45 3.57 28.79
N LEU A 60 -15.37 3.21 27.89
CA LEU A 60 -16.81 3.26 28.15
C LEU A 60 -17.24 2.29 29.25
N LEU A 61 -16.66 1.09 29.30
CA LEU A 61 -16.89 0.14 30.40
C LEU A 61 -16.41 0.70 31.74
N PHE A 62 -15.19 1.24 31.79
CA PHE A 62 -14.65 1.87 32.99
C PHE A 62 -15.53 3.02 33.49
N LEU A 63 -16.09 3.80 32.54
CA LEU A 63 -17.06 4.88 32.85
C LEU A 63 -18.48 4.37 33.10
N LYS A 64 -18.68 3.06 33.25
CA LYS A 64 -19.99 2.40 33.52
C LYS A 64 -21.06 2.74 32.47
N ARG A 65 -20.62 2.92 31.20
CA ARG A 65 -21.48 3.24 30.03
C ARG A 65 -21.85 1.97 29.28
N PHE A 66 -22.53 1.05 29.93
CA PHE A 66 -22.82 -0.28 29.41
C PHE A 66 -23.43 -0.26 27.99
N TRP A 67 -24.52 0.48 27.78
CA TRP A 67 -25.16 0.53 26.46
C TRP A 67 -24.28 1.17 25.38
N ALA A 68 -23.52 2.21 25.71
CA ALA A 68 -22.59 2.82 24.75
C ALA A 68 -21.44 1.85 24.42
N SER A 69 -20.95 1.06 25.37
CA SER A 69 -19.93 0.04 25.09
C SER A 69 -20.46 -1.09 24.22
N VAL A 70 -21.69 -1.55 24.43
CA VAL A 70 -22.34 -2.56 23.58
C VAL A 70 -22.47 -2.05 22.13
N ILE A 71 -22.96 -0.81 21.97
CA ILE A 71 -23.08 -0.18 20.64
C ILE A 71 -21.68 -0.03 20.00
N CYS A 72 -20.65 0.37 20.76
CA CYS A 72 -19.29 0.50 20.26
C CYS A 72 -18.76 -0.84 19.69
N VAL A 73 -18.94 -1.95 20.40
CA VAL A 73 -18.57 -3.29 19.91
C VAL A 73 -19.33 -3.65 18.65
N PHE A 74 -20.64 -3.44 18.63
CA PHE A 74 -21.46 -3.70 17.45
C PHE A 74 -20.96 -2.91 16.22
N VAL A 75 -20.67 -1.61 16.39
CA VAL A 75 -20.12 -0.77 15.33
C VAL A 75 -18.75 -1.28 14.87
N CYS A 76 -17.87 -1.67 15.79
CA CYS A 76 -16.57 -2.27 15.43
C CYS A 76 -16.72 -3.55 14.61
N ILE A 77 -17.68 -4.43 14.97
CA ILE A 77 -17.94 -5.67 14.23
C ILE A 77 -18.43 -5.35 12.81
N VAL A 78 -19.42 -4.46 12.66
CA VAL A 78 -19.95 -4.05 11.36
C VAL A 78 -18.87 -3.40 10.51
N PHE A 79 -18.07 -2.53 11.11
CA PHE A 79 -16.96 -1.85 10.45
C PHE A 79 -15.88 -2.84 9.97
N ALA A 80 -15.50 -3.80 10.81
CA ALA A 80 -14.56 -4.85 10.46
C ALA A 80 -15.10 -5.73 9.32
N ALA A 81 -16.39 -6.14 9.40
CA ALA A 81 -17.04 -6.92 8.35
C ALA A 81 -17.05 -6.18 7.01
N ASP A 82 -17.31 -4.86 7.01
CA ASP A 82 -17.27 -4.04 5.79
C ASP A 82 -15.86 -3.91 5.20
N ILE A 83 -14.81 -3.77 6.04
CA ILE A 83 -13.42 -3.81 5.58
C ILE A 83 -13.11 -5.15 4.93
N LEU A 84 -13.45 -6.26 5.58
CA LEU A 84 -13.17 -7.61 5.09
C LEU A 84 -13.91 -7.91 3.78
N SER A 85 -15.16 -7.48 3.66
CA SER A 85 -15.99 -7.70 2.46
C SER A 85 -15.61 -6.76 1.29
N SER A 86 -14.97 -5.63 1.57
CA SER A 86 -14.71 -4.60 0.54
C SER A 86 -13.68 -5.04 -0.50
N CYS A 87 -12.84 -6.04 -0.21
CA CYS A 87 -11.75 -6.43 -1.09
C CYS A 87 -11.83 -7.89 -1.56
N ASN A 88 -12.75 -8.17 -2.47
CA ASN A 88 -12.87 -9.51 -3.10
C ASN A 88 -11.63 -9.89 -3.94
N HIS A 89 -10.85 -8.93 -4.41
CA HIS A 89 -9.62 -9.11 -5.19
C HIS A 89 -8.36 -9.20 -4.33
N CYS A 90 -8.49 -9.22 -2.99
CA CYS A 90 -7.36 -9.21 -2.07
C CYS A 90 -6.91 -10.60 -1.59
N ASN A 91 -7.43 -11.68 -2.15
CA ASN A 91 -7.17 -13.05 -1.65
C ASN A 91 -6.62 -14.00 -2.74
N ALA A 92 -5.84 -13.47 -3.68
CA ALA A 92 -5.31 -14.25 -4.80
C ALA A 92 -4.03 -15.03 -4.41
N VAL A 93 -4.15 -15.95 -3.45
CA VAL A 93 -3.05 -16.83 -2.99
C VAL A 93 -3.16 -18.20 -3.63
N LEU A 94 -2.03 -18.76 -4.04
CA LEU A 94 -1.93 -20.14 -4.47
C LEU A 94 -2.07 -21.07 -3.25
N LYS A 95 -3.16 -21.84 -3.21
CA LYS A 95 -3.44 -22.78 -2.11
C LYS A 95 -2.63 -24.07 -2.22
N ASP A 96 -2.40 -24.53 -3.44
CA ASP A 96 -1.65 -25.75 -3.72
C ASP A 96 -0.31 -25.44 -4.41
N ARG A 97 0.79 -25.65 -3.69
CA ARG A 97 2.13 -25.39 -4.18
C ARG A 97 2.63 -26.41 -5.21
N SER A 98 1.95 -27.55 -5.35
CA SER A 98 2.28 -28.55 -6.37
C SER A 98 1.99 -28.07 -7.80
N GLN A 99 1.16 -27.05 -7.94
CA GLN A 99 0.79 -26.43 -9.21
C GLN A 99 1.76 -25.34 -9.69
N ILE A 100 2.85 -25.09 -8.96
CA ILE A 100 3.84 -24.08 -9.33
C ILE A 100 4.68 -24.61 -10.50
N GLN A 101 4.46 -24.05 -11.70
CA GLN A 101 5.27 -24.34 -12.89
C GLN A 101 6.39 -23.30 -13.04
N ASN A 102 6.04 -22.04 -13.01
CA ASN A 102 6.96 -20.92 -13.20
C ASN A 102 6.81 -19.91 -12.06
N LYS A 103 7.91 -19.24 -11.72
CA LYS A 103 7.96 -18.27 -10.62
C LYS A 103 8.55 -16.95 -11.10
N LEU A 104 8.04 -15.86 -10.55
CA LEU A 104 8.56 -14.51 -10.76
C LEU A 104 8.61 -13.80 -9.41
N ARG A 105 9.81 -13.40 -8.98
CA ARG A 105 10.00 -12.65 -7.73
C ARG A 105 10.23 -11.18 -8.01
N LEU A 106 9.45 -10.34 -7.35
CA LEU A 106 9.42 -8.90 -7.56
C LEU A 106 9.69 -8.16 -6.27
N ILE A 107 10.41 -7.06 -6.35
CA ILE A 107 10.55 -6.08 -5.26
C ILE A 107 10.01 -4.74 -5.73
N ASN A 108 9.18 -4.13 -4.89
CA ASN A 108 8.80 -2.72 -4.98
C ASN A 108 9.38 -1.97 -3.79
N PHE A 109 10.12 -0.89 -4.02
CA PHE A 109 10.73 -0.12 -2.97
C PHE A 109 10.79 1.37 -3.27
N ASN A 110 9.97 2.14 -2.55
CA ASN A 110 10.15 3.59 -2.45
C ASN A 110 11.35 3.85 -1.52
N ILE A 111 12.48 4.27 -2.10
CA ILE A 111 13.73 4.44 -1.35
C ILE A 111 13.70 5.69 -0.48
N SER A 112 12.81 6.62 -0.72
CA SER A 112 12.76 8.00 -0.20
C SER A 112 13.88 8.89 -0.70
N TYR A 113 13.53 10.00 -1.33
CA TYR A 113 14.46 10.93 -1.97
C TYR A 113 15.58 11.42 -1.04
N ASN A 114 15.27 11.57 0.25
CA ASN A 114 16.22 12.02 1.28
C ASN A 114 17.02 10.87 1.91
N ASN A 115 16.86 9.62 1.46
CA ASN A 115 17.65 8.51 1.98
C ASN A 115 19.12 8.67 1.59
N SER A 116 20.00 8.45 2.57
CA SER A 116 21.44 8.54 2.34
C SER A 116 21.93 7.44 1.41
N ALA A 117 22.72 7.79 0.40
CA ALA A 117 23.36 6.81 -0.47
C ALA A 117 24.31 5.84 0.28
N LYS A 118 24.69 6.16 1.52
CA LYS A 118 25.45 5.24 2.41
C LYS A 118 24.65 3.98 2.78
N ASN A 119 23.32 4.06 2.77
CA ASN A 119 22.45 2.93 3.08
C ASN A 119 22.32 1.93 1.91
N PHE A 120 22.91 2.26 0.74
CA PHE A 120 22.76 1.44 -0.46
C PHE A 120 23.33 0.03 -0.32
N GLU A 121 24.43 -0.15 0.41
CA GLU A 121 25.04 -1.48 0.58
C GLU A 121 24.05 -2.45 1.30
N ASN A 122 23.33 -1.98 2.30
CA ASN A 122 22.30 -2.77 2.97
C ASN A 122 21.14 -3.12 2.02
N ILE A 123 20.77 -2.16 1.12
CA ILE A 123 19.77 -2.41 0.07
C ILE A 123 20.27 -3.47 -0.91
N ARG A 124 21.54 -3.37 -1.31
CA ARG A 124 22.19 -4.33 -2.21
C ARG A 124 22.24 -5.72 -1.59
N GLU A 125 22.62 -5.84 -0.33
CA GLU A 125 22.62 -7.11 0.41
C GLU A 125 21.22 -7.74 0.47
N MET A 126 20.20 -6.94 0.75
CA MET A 126 18.80 -7.40 0.71
C MET A 126 18.44 -7.94 -0.68
N ILE A 127 18.78 -7.24 -1.75
CA ILE A 127 18.52 -7.67 -3.13
C ILE A 127 19.26 -9.00 -3.43
N LEU A 128 20.52 -9.12 -3.02
CA LEU A 128 21.31 -10.34 -3.22
C LEU A 128 20.72 -11.54 -2.45
N SER A 129 20.23 -11.32 -1.23
CA SER A 129 19.61 -12.36 -0.41
C SER A 129 18.23 -12.79 -0.93
N GLU A 130 17.41 -11.84 -1.38
CA GLU A 130 16.05 -12.11 -1.87
C GLU A 130 16.03 -12.60 -3.33
N LYS A 131 17.09 -12.37 -4.11
CA LYS A 131 17.26 -12.84 -5.49
C LYS A 131 16.08 -12.53 -6.41
N PRO A 132 15.55 -11.30 -6.44
CA PRO A 132 14.40 -10.95 -7.27
C PRO A 132 14.76 -11.05 -8.75
N ASP A 133 13.74 -11.20 -9.59
CA ASP A 133 13.85 -11.14 -11.05
C ASP A 133 13.65 -9.71 -11.56
N VAL A 134 12.77 -8.95 -10.87
CA VAL A 134 12.47 -7.55 -11.18
C VAL A 134 12.48 -6.73 -9.90
N VAL A 135 13.08 -5.56 -9.96
CA VAL A 135 13.09 -4.57 -8.88
C VAL A 135 12.58 -3.24 -9.41
N GLN A 136 11.61 -2.63 -8.73
CA GLN A 136 11.24 -1.25 -8.95
C GLN A 136 11.69 -0.39 -7.79
N PHE A 137 12.34 0.73 -8.12
CA PHE A 137 12.68 1.80 -7.20
C PHE A 137 11.89 3.06 -7.50
N GLN A 138 11.47 3.78 -6.45
CA GLN A 138 10.89 5.11 -6.53
C GLN A 138 11.62 6.06 -5.59
N GLU A 139 11.47 7.36 -5.82
CA GLU A 139 12.02 8.44 -4.99
C GLU A 139 13.52 8.32 -4.73
N PHE A 140 14.31 8.10 -5.75
CA PHE A 140 15.77 8.04 -5.60
C PHE A 140 16.44 9.37 -5.94
N SER A 141 17.38 9.81 -5.08
CA SER A 141 18.22 10.97 -5.36
C SER A 141 19.24 10.67 -6.47
N PRO A 142 19.85 11.69 -7.11
CA PRO A 142 20.93 11.46 -8.09
C PRO A 142 22.07 10.60 -7.55
N GLN A 143 22.47 10.80 -6.29
CA GLN A 143 23.54 10.04 -5.63
C GLN A 143 23.11 8.56 -5.43
N MET A 144 21.84 8.33 -5.07
CA MET A 144 21.28 6.99 -4.95
C MET A 144 21.19 6.31 -6.32
N HIS A 145 20.80 7.06 -7.36
CA HIS A 145 20.74 6.55 -8.74
C HIS A 145 22.11 6.03 -9.23
N ASP A 146 23.19 6.76 -8.94
CA ASP A 146 24.55 6.33 -9.29
C ASP A 146 24.93 5.02 -8.58
N LYS A 147 24.48 4.83 -7.35
CA LYS A 147 24.62 3.55 -6.64
C LYS A 147 23.76 2.44 -7.25
N ILE A 148 22.50 2.72 -7.61
CA ILE A 148 21.61 1.76 -8.25
C ILE A 148 22.20 1.24 -9.57
N LYS A 149 22.91 2.09 -10.33
CA LYS A 149 23.60 1.67 -11.57
C LYS A 149 24.61 0.54 -11.34
N THR A 150 25.18 0.41 -10.14
CA THR A 150 26.12 -0.68 -9.84
C THR A 150 25.43 -2.06 -9.82
N LEU A 151 24.09 -2.11 -9.74
CA LEU A 151 23.32 -3.35 -9.84
C LEU A 151 23.21 -3.91 -11.27
N ARG A 152 23.75 -3.22 -12.29
CA ARG A 152 23.73 -3.70 -13.70
C ARG A 152 24.42 -5.05 -13.90
N SER A 153 25.36 -5.41 -13.05
CA SER A 153 25.97 -6.75 -13.05
C SER A 153 24.96 -7.86 -12.67
N ILE A 154 23.90 -7.51 -11.96
CA ILE A 154 22.85 -8.44 -11.49
C ILE A 154 21.60 -8.30 -12.37
N PHE A 155 21.26 -7.06 -12.76
CA PHE A 155 20.12 -6.70 -13.60
C PHE A 155 20.62 -6.01 -14.87
N PRO A 156 20.95 -6.75 -15.92
CA PRO A 156 21.50 -6.17 -17.16
C PRO A 156 20.50 -5.29 -17.92
N TYR A 157 19.21 -5.42 -17.60
CA TYR A 157 18.15 -4.66 -18.27
C TYR A 157 17.50 -3.66 -17.32
N SER A 158 17.24 -2.44 -17.79
CA SER A 158 16.59 -1.40 -17.01
C SER A 158 15.76 -0.47 -17.91
N THR A 159 14.73 0.15 -17.30
CA THR A 159 14.01 1.26 -17.94
C THR A 159 14.81 2.53 -17.71
N GLU A 160 15.70 2.87 -18.63
CA GLU A 160 16.66 3.96 -18.44
C GLU A 160 15.97 5.31 -18.28
N LEU A 161 16.30 5.97 -17.16
CA LEU A 161 16.17 7.41 -17.01
C LEU A 161 17.56 8.00 -17.20
N ASN A 162 17.75 8.84 -18.20
CA ASN A 162 19.06 9.48 -18.48
C ASN A 162 19.58 10.28 -17.28
N LYS A 163 18.70 10.91 -16.51
CA LYS A 163 18.97 11.48 -15.17
C LYS A 163 17.66 11.54 -14.38
N PRO A 164 17.68 11.32 -13.05
CA PRO A 164 16.51 11.55 -12.22
C PRO A 164 16.05 13.00 -12.36
N LYS A 165 14.75 13.19 -12.65
CA LYS A 165 14.14 14.51 -12.80
C LYS A 165 13.60 15.03 -11.46
N GLY A 166 13.44 14.14 -10.47
CA GLY A 166 12.94 14.50 -9.15
C GLY A 166 12.42 13.32 -8.33
N PRO A 167 11.72 13.59 -7.23
CA PRO A 167 11.27 12.56 -6.28
C PRO A 167 10.14 11.66 -6.81
N PHE A 168 9.61 11.93 -8.01
CA PHE A 168 8.54 11.11 -8.60
C PHE A 168 9.04 10.07 -9.59
N ASP A 169 10.35 10.01 -9.82
CA ASP A 169 10.91 9.07 -10.78
C ASP A 169 10.78 7.62 -10.30
N SER A 170 10.51 6.74 -11.27
CA SER A 170 10.45 5.29 -11.10
C SER A 170 11.47 4.62 -12.04
N LEU A 171 12.15 3.60 -11.55
CA LEU A 171 13.14 2.82 -12.30
C LEU A 171 12.87 1.34 -12.09
N ILE A 172 12.74 0.60 -13.18
CA ILE A 172 12.61 -0.85 -13.16
C ILE A 172 13.94 -1.47 -13.60
N LEU A 173 14.45 -2.38 -12.80
CA LEU A 173 15.58 -3.25 -13.12
C LEU A 173 15.08 -4.67 -13.33
N SER A 174 15.67 -5.39 -14.29
CA SER A 174 15.28 -6.76 -14.63
C SER A 174 16.47 -7.63 -14.95
N LYS A 175 16.41 -8.92 -14.56
CA LYS A 175 17.31 -9.97 -15.06
C LYS A 175 16.98 -10.39 -16.48
N HIS A 176 15.76 -10.12 -16.94
CA HIS A 176 15.24 -10.52 -18.23
C HIS A 176 15.11 -9.34 -19.18
N PRO A 177 15.22 -9.55 -20.51
CA PRO A 177 15.10 -8.47 -21.47
C PRO A 177 13.81 -7.68 -21.31
N LEU A 178 13.92 -6.35 -21.31
CA LEU A 178 12.81 -5.42 -21.32
C LEU A 178 12.59 -4.88 -22.73
N THR A 179 11.34 -4.87 -23.19
CA THR A 179 10.94 -4.42 -24.51
C THR A 179 9.79 -3.41 -24.41
N ASN A 180 9.58 -2.62 -25.46
CA ASN A 180 8.48 -1.65 -25.57
C ASN A 180 8.41 -0.66 -24.39
N THR A 181 9.57 -0.30 -23.84
CA THR A 181 9.65 0.60 -22.69
C THR A 181 9.17 1.99 -23.03
N LYS A 182 8.24 2.50 -22.22
CA LYS A 182 7.72 3.87 -22.28
C LYS A 182 7.71 4.46 -20.87
N VAL A 183 8.14 5.71 -20.76
CA VAL A 183 8.02 6.52 -19.53
C VAL A 183 7.22 7.75 -19.91
N ASP A 184 6.07 7.94 -19.31
CA ASP A 184 5.19 9.06 -19.62
C ASP A 184 5.41 10.27 -18.68
N ASP A 185 4.73 11.37 -19.00
CA ASP A 185 4.80 12.61 -18.20
C ASP A 185 4.13 12.50 -16.82
N ASN A 186 3.37 11.43 -16.58
CA ASN A 186 2.78 11.12 -15.27
C ASN A 186 3.69 10.20 -14.42
N HIS A 187 4.95 10.02 -14.84
CA HIS A 187 5.94 9.14 -14.19
C HIS A 187 5.52 7.66 -14.14
N VAL A 188 4.61 7.25 -15.03
CA VAL A 188 4.26 5.84 -15.21
C VAL A 188 5.27 5.20 -16.17
N VAL A 189 5.87 4.11 -15.74
CA VAL A 189 6.79 3.31 -16.52
C VAL A 189 6.06 2.07 -17.02
N ILE A 190 6.02 1.85 -18.34
CA ILE A 190 5.42 0.67 -18.95
C ILE A 190 6.52 -0.05 -19.72
N THR A 191 6.68 -1.34 -19.48
CA THR A 191 7.62 -2.18 -20.21
C THR A 191 7.09 -3.62 -20.29
N ASN A 192 7.55 -4.38 -21.27
CA ASN A 192 7.24 -5.79 -21.37
C ASN A 192 8.48 -6.62 -21.11
N LEU A 193 8.30 -7.76 -20.47
CA LEU A 193 9.31 -8.81 -20.37
C LEU A 193 8.71 -10.13 -20.88
N THR A 194 9.54 -10.98 -21.49
CA THR A 194 9.14 -12.30 -21.96
C THR A 194 9.82 -13.37 -21.12
N LEU A 195 9.02 -14.24 -20.51
CA LEU A 195 9.49 -15.38 -19.72
C LEU A 195 8.83 -16.66 -20.22
N ASN A 196 9.62 -17.65 -20.64
CA ASN A 196 9.11 -18.93 -21.14
C ASN A 196 7.97 -18.73 -22.18
N GLU A 197 8.22 -17.87 -23.15
CA GLU A 197 7.28 -17.50 -24.22
C GLU A 197 6.02 -16.72 -23.76
N VAL A 198 5.90 -16.44 -22.46
CA VAL A 198 4.82 -15.63 -21.90
C VAL A 198 5.25 -14.17 -21.88
N GLU A 199 4.55 -13.31 -22.60
CA GLU A 199 4.74 -11.87 -22.53
C GLU A 199 3.99 -11.31 -21.30
N ILE A 200 4.72 -10.58 -20.46
CA ILE A 200 4.23 -9.97 -19.23
C ILE A 200 4.47 -8.47 -19.30
N SER A 201 3.41 -7.68 -19.15
CA SER A 201 3.54 -6.23 -19.05
C SER A 201 3.76 -5.82 -17.61
N ILE A 202 4.79 -5.03 -17.38
CA ILE A 202 5.14 -4.43 -16.09
C ILE A 202 4.78 -2.95 -16.12
N VAL A 203 3.95 -2.51 -15.19
CA VAL A 203 3.57 -1.11 -15.02
C VAL A 203 4.07 -0.61 -13.68
N GLY A 204 5.09 0.23 -13.72
CA GLY A 204 5.67 0.88 -12.55
C GLY A 204 5.04 2.24 -12.31
N VAL A 205 4.60 2.53 -11.09
CA VAL A 205 3.89 3.76 -10.75
C VAL A 205 4.37 4.36 -9.44
N HIS A 206 4.23 5.69 -9.32
CA HIS A 206 4.29 6.41 -8.06
C HIS A 206 3.19 7.48 -8.08
N LEU A 207 2.07 7.22 -7.38
CA LEU A 207 0.95 8.13 -7.33
C LEU A 207 1.16 9.19 -6.26
N LEU A 208 0.60 10.38 -6.48
CA LEU A 208 0.67 11.48 -5.53
C LEU A 208 -0.04 11.11 -4.21
N ALA A 209 0.62 11.45 -3.11
CA ALA A 209 -0.02 11.42 -1.79
C ALA A 209 -1.13 12.47 -1.69
N GLY A 210 -2.29 12.08 -1.19
CA GLY A 210 -3.46 12.96 -1.01
C GLY A 210 -3.35 13.94 0.15
N GLY A 211 -2.13 14.38 0.56
CA GLY A 211 -1.91 15.20 1.75
C GLY A 211 -2.49 16.62 1.68
N THR A 212 -2.85 17.13 0.50
CA THR A 212 -3.54 18.40 0.29
C THR A 212 -4.72 18.22 -0.66
N LYS A 213 -5.70 19.12 -0.66
CA LYS A 213 -6.84 19.09 -1.60
C LYS A 213 -6.38 19.10 -3.06
N LYS A 214 -5.34 19.87 -3.39
CA LYS A 214 -4.74 19.90 -4.74
C LYS A 214 -4.16 18.56 -5.13
N ASN A 215 -3.29 17.99 -4.28
CA ASN A 215 -2.66 16.70 -4.53
C ASN A 215 -3.69 15.56 -4.58
N PHE A 216 -4.73 15.62 -3.74
CA PHE A 216 -5.84 14.68 -3.78
C PHE A 216 -6.55 14.68 -5.15
N ASN A 217 -6.89 15.86 -5.69
CA ASN A 217 -7.50 15.96 -7.01
C ASN A 217 -6.58 15.44 -8.12
N ASN A 218 -5.30 15.78 -8.06
CA ASN A 218 -4.30 15.27 -9.01
C ASN A 218 -4.16 13.74 -8.91
N ALA A 219 -4.16 13.18 -7.69
CA ALA A 219 -4.13 11.73 -7.48
C ALA A 219 -5.35 11.04 -8.11
N LEU A 220 -6.55 11.63 -8.02
CA LEU A 220 -7.76 11.10 -8.68
C LEU A 220 -7.60 11.07 -10.21
N GLN A 221 -6.98 12.10 -10.81
CA GLN A 221 -6.69 12.13 -12.24
C GLN A 221 -5.67 11.06 -12.62
N GLN A 222 -4.59 10.91 -11.85
CA GLN A 222 -3.59 9.84 -12.06
C GLN A 222 -4.22 8.45 -11.95
N ILE A 223 -5.10 8.21 -10.98
CA ILE A 223 -5.81 6.93 -10.84
C ILE A 223 -6.71 6.68 -12.06
N SER A 224 -7.41 7.70 -12.55
CA SER A 224 -8.24 7.57 -13.76
C SER A 224 -7.41 7.23 -14.98
N TYR A 225 -6.28 7.90 -15.16
CA TYR A 225 -5.32 7.64 -16.22
C TYR A 225 -4.74 6.21 -16.13
N LEU A 226 -4.32 5.79 -14.94
CA LEU A 226 -3.78 4.45 -14.70
C LEU A 226 -4.79 3.34 -15.04
N LYS A 227 -6.08 3.56 -14.77
CA LYS A 227 -7.14 2.62 -15.19
C LYS A 227 -7.21 2.48 -16.72
N THR A 228 -7.01 3.57 -17.45
CA THR A 228 -6.96 3.53 -18.92
C THR A 228 -5.75 2.74 -19.41
N ILE A 229 -4.58 2.95 -18.80
CA ILE A 229 -3.37 2.16 -19.10
C ILE A 229 -3.64 0.67 -18.90
N VAL A 230 -4.12 0.29 -17.70
CA VAL A 230 -4.38 -1.12 -17.35
C VAL A 230 -5.36 -1.78 -18.33
N LYS A 231 -6.41 -1.07 -18.74
CA LYS A 231 -7.41 -1.60 -19.70
C LYS A 231 -6.85 -1.80 -21.10
N ASN A 232 -5.87 -0.99 -21.50
CA ASN A 232 -5.28 -1.02 -22.84
C ASN A 232 -3.99 -1.85 -22.91
N THR A 233 -3.56 -2.44 -21.79
CA THR A 233 -2.34 -3.23 -21.70
C THR A 233 -2.68 -4.73 -21.82
N ASN A 234 -1.64 -5.56 -22.02
CA ASN A 234 -1.76 -7.01 -22.15
C ASN A 234 -2.49 -7.65 -20.97
N LYS A 235 -3.12 -8.83 -21.22
CA LYS A 235 -3.83 -9.61 -20.20
C LYS A 235 -2.93 -10.12 -19.06
N ASN A 236 -1.64 -10.32 -19.33
CA ASN A 236 -0.64 -10.68 -18.33
C ASN A 236 0.02 -9.41 -17.81
N LEU A 237 -0.57 -8.77 -16.81
CA LEU A 237 -0.11 -7.49 -16.29
C LEU A 237 0.25 -7.59 -14.82
N ILE A 238 1.38 -6.97 -14.47
CA ILE A 238 1.81 -6.72 -13.10
C ILE A 238 1.99 -5.20 -12.94
N LEU A 239 1.29 -4.63 -11.98
CA LEU A 239 1.42 -3.23 -11.59
C LEU A 239 2.06 -3.16 -10.21
N LEU A 240 3.16 -2.42 -10.10
CA LEU A 240 3.86 -2.25 -8.83
C LEU A 240 4.20 -0.79 -8.58
N GLY A 241 4.18 -0.39 -7.31
CA GLY A 241 4.49 0.98 -6.92
C GLY A 241 3.89 1.44 -5.61
N ASP A 242 4.23 2.67 -5.27
CA ASP A 242 3.55 3.42 -4.23
C ASP A 242 2.26 4.01 -4.81
N LEU A 243 1.13 3.42 -4.42
CA LEU A 243 -0.19 3.84 -4.87
C LEU A 243 -0.80 4.91 -3.97
N ASN A 244 -0.19 5.20 -2.82
CA ASN A 244 -0.76 6.10 -1.82
C ASN A 244 -2.23 5.79 -1.47
N MET A 245 -2.60 4.50 -1.56
CA MET A 245 -3.91 3.95 -1.19
C MET A 245 -3.73 2.73 -0.28
N THR A 246 -4.56 2.60 0.73
CA THR A 246 -4.51 1.42 1.63
C THR A 246 -5.55 0.37 1.26
N PRO A 247 -5.30 -0.92 1.60
CA PRO A 247 -6.27 -1.99 1.37
C PRO A 247 -7.64 -1.77 2.04
N THR A 248 -7.68 -0.96 3.11
CA THR A 248 -8.93 -0.64 3.81
C THR A 248 -9.75 0.45 3.14
N SER A 249 -9.16 1.20 2.19
CA SER A 249 -9.84 2.31 1.54
C SER A 249 -10.83 1.83 0.45
N LYS A 250 -11.99 2.47 0.39
CA LYS A 250 -12.99 2.23 -0.67
C LYS A 250 -12.42 2.55 -2.06
N ARG A 251 -11.51 3.52 -2.15
CA ARG A 251 -10.85 3.92 -3.40
C ARG A 251 -9.97 2.80 -3.95
N PHE A 252 -9.20 2.13 -3.09
CA PHE A 252 -8.39 0.98 -3.48
C PHE A 252 -9.25 -0.20 -3.94
N ALA A 253 -10.29 -0.55 -3.17
CA ALA A 253 -11.22 -1.61 -3.54
C ALA A 253 -11.92 -1.32 -4.89
N LYS A 254 -12.33 -0.07 -5.12
CA LYS A 254 -12.90 0.37 -6.40
C LYS A 254 -11.88 0.27 -7.53
N PHE A 255 -10.61 0.67 -7.30
CA PHE A 255 -9.54 0.56 -8.29
C PHE A 255 -9.33 -0.89 -8.70
N LEU A 256 -9.18 -1.82 -7.77
CA LEU A 256 -9.01 -3.25 -8.06
C LEU A 256 -10.19 -3.81 -8.87
N LYS A 257 -11.42 -3.49 -8.47
CA LYS A 257 -12.63 -3.93 -9.16
C LYS A 257 -12.69 -3.42 -10.61
N GLU A 258 -12.38 -2.14 -10.84
CA GLU A 258 -12.47 -1.50 -12.17
C GLU A 258 -11.33 -1.89 -13.11
N THR A 259 -10.18 -2.30 -12.56
CA THR A 259 -9.00 -2.77 -13.33
C THR A 259 -8.93 -4.29 -13.45
N ASN A 260 -9.74 -5.03 -12.71
CA ASN A 260 -9.68 -6.49 -12.58
C ASN A 260 -8.28 -6.98 -12.16
N LEU A 261 -7.58 -6.19 -11.35
CA LEU A 261 -6.31 -6.57 -10.74
C LEU A 261 -6.53 -7.19 -9.37
N TYR A 262 -5.60 -8.04 -8.97
CA TYR A 262 -5.63 -8.81 -7.75
C TYR A 262 -4.40 -8.50 -6.89
N THR A 263 -4.52 -8.73 -5.60
CA THR A 263 -3.42 -8.68 -4.64
C THR A 263 -3.67 -9.67 -3.51
N TYR A 264 -2.78 -9.69 -2.54
CA TYR A 264 -3.02 -10.38 -1.29
C TYR A 264 -2.83 -9.45 -0.11
N THR A 265 -3.84 -9.38 0.73
CA THR A 265 -3.78 -8.67 2.02
C THR A 265 -4.09 -9.66 3.13
N SER A 266 -3.10 -9.92 3.99
CA SER A 266 -3.31 -10.74 5.18
C SER A 266 -3.77 -9.86 6.33
N TYR A 267 -4.98 -10.10 6.81
CA TYR A 267 -5.48 -9.46 8.03
C TYR A 267 -5.02 -10.18 9.30
N LYS A 268 -4.39 -11.36 9.17
CA LYS A 268 -3.79 -12.09 10.30
C LYS A 268 -2.44 -11.50 10.71
N ASN A 269 -1.67 -11.00 9.72
CA ASN A 269 -0.40 -10.34 9.94
C ASN A 269 -0.49 -8.93 9.38
N ILE A 270 -0.83 -7.96 10.24
CA ILE A 270 -0.87 -6.55 9.86
C ILE A 270 0.54 -6.11 9.54
N THR A 271 0.80 -5.90 8.26
CA THR A 271 2.07 -5.39 7.75
C THR A 271 1.87 -4.00 7.17
N SER A 272 2.80 -3.11 7.44
CA SER A 272 2.79 -1.75 6.91
C SER A 272 4.04 -1.48 6.10
N THR A 273 3.89 -0.74 5.02
CA THR A 273 5.03 -0.24 4.25
C THR A 273 5.42 1.18 4.67
N TRP A 274 4.51 1.96 5.27
CA TRP A 274 4.73 3.35 5.67
C TRP A 274 3.95 3.71 6.94
N PRO A 275 4.46 4.60 7.81
CA PRO A 275 5.86 5.02 7.86
C PRO A 275 6.72 3.96 8.56
N ALA A 276 7.94 3.76 8.07
CA ALA A 276 8.80 2.67 8.51
C ALA A 276 9.29 2.79 9.97
N PHE A 277 9.27 3.99 10.57
CA PHE A 277 9.64 4.21 11.97
C PHE A 277 8.54 3.79 12.95
N MET A 278 7.31 3.56 12.48
CA MET A 278 6.21 3.10 13.33
C MET A 278 6.15 1.57 13.42
N PRO A 279 5.66 1.01 14.53
CA PRO A 279 5.28 -0.40 14.58
C PRO A 279 4.26 -0.76 13.48
N ASN A 280 4.31 -1.98 12.97
CA ASN A 280 3.47 -2.41 11.84
C ASN A 280 1.96 -2.16 12.04
N PHE A 281 1.45 -2.31 13.27
CA PHE A 281 0.02 -2.13 13.56
C PHE A 281 -0.43 -0.66 13.58
N LEU A 282 0.50 0.30 13.67
CA LEU A 282 0.22 1.73 13.58
C LEU A 282 0.50 2.31 12.19
N GLY A 283 1.32 1.65 11.40
CA GLY A 283 1.58 2.03 10.02
C GLY A 283 0.47 1.59 9.07
N ILE A 284 0.61 1.97 7.81
CA ILE A 284 -0.31 1.63 6.71
C ILE A 284 0.46 1.00 5.56
N GLN A 285 -0.20 0.18 4.75
CA GLN A 285 0.35 -0.34 3.51
C GLN A 285 -0.11 0.54 2.36
N ILE A 286 0.82 1.23 1.71
CA ILE A 286 0.57 2.09 0.54
C ILE A 286 1.34 1.64 -0.69
N ASP A 287 2.36 0.81 -0.50
CA ASP A 287 3.11 0.15 -1.56
C ASP A 287 2.45 -1.17 -1.93
N HIS A 288 2.29 -1.43 -3.23
CA HIS A 288 1.55 -2.57 -3.73
C HIS A 288 2.25 -3.25 -4.90
N ILE A 289 2.01 -4.55 -5.03
CA ILE A 289 2.22 -5.33 -6.24
C ILE A 289 0.88 -5.97 -6.57
N LEU A 290 0.28 -5.52 -7.68
CA LEU A 290 -1.01 -5.97 -8.19
C LEU A 290 -0.78 -6.76 -9.47
N PHE A 291 -1.64 -7.73 -9.75
CA PHE A 291 -1.46 -8.62 -10.89
C PHE A 291 -2.80 -9.07 -11.48
N SER A 292 -2.80 -9.42 -12.75
CA SER A 292 -3.96 -9.99 -13.43
C SER A 292 -4.26 -11.41 -12.93
N ASN A 293 -5.44 -11.94 -13.21
CA ASN A 293 -5.94 -13.23 -12.68
C ASN A 293 -5.12 -14.45 -13.12
N ASN A 294 -4.26 -14.32 -14.14
CA ASN A 294 -3.36 -15.38 -14.61
C ASN A 294 -2.22 -15.66 -13.63
N PHE A 295 -1.94 -14.73 -12.73
CA PHE A 295 -0.94 -14.89 -11.68
C PHE A 295 -1.58 -15.33 -10.36
N LYS A 296 -0.83 -16.07 -9.56
CA LYS A 296 -1.20 -16.40 -8.17
C LYS A 296 -0.03 -16.06 -7.26
N MET A 297 -0.32 -15.48 -6.12
CA MET A 297 0.71 -15.18 -5.13
C MET A 297 1.16 -16.44 -4.40
N ILE A 298 2.47 -16.67 -4.38
CA ILE A 298 3.11 -17.76 -3.63
C ILE A 298 3.52 -17.26 -2.25
N ASP A 299 4.16 -16.07 -2.21
CA ASP A 299 4.69 -15.49 -0.99
C ASP A 299 4.66 -13.95 -1.03
N LYS A 300 4.56 -13.35 0.16
CA LYS A 300 4.62 -11.90 0.37
C LYS A 300 5.41 -11.59 1.62
N LYS A 301 6.39 -10.71 1.51
CA LYS A 301 7.27 -10.29 2.60
C LYS A 301 7.44 -8.77 2.59
N ILE A 302 7.47 -8.17 3.78
CA ILE A 302 7.89 -6.78 4.00
C ILE A 302 9.09 -6.85 4.95
N THR A 303 10.16 -6.14 4.64
CA THR A 303 11.43 -6.21 5.36
C THR A 303 11.82 -4.86 5.96
N ASN A 304 13.06 -4.70 6.39
CA ASN A 304 13.59 -3.47 6.99
C ASN A 304 13.60 -2.32 5.99
N SER A 305 13.58 -1.09 6.47
CA SER A 305 13.46 0.11 5.64
C SER A 305 14.77 0.57 4.99
N PHE A 306 15.91 0.12 5.47
CA PHE A 306 17.23 0.52 4.95
C PHE A 306 17.41 2.03 4.84
N GLY A 307 16.93 2.77 5.86
CA GLY A 307 17.01 4.23 5.93
C GLY A 307 15.90 4.97 5.16
N SER A 308 15.00 4.28 4.47
CA SER A 308 13.81 4.87 3.88
C SER A 308 12.71 5.07 4.92
N VAL A 309 11.76 5.98 4.64
CA VAL A 309 10.49 6.06 5.38
C VAL A 309 9.49 5.00 4.92
N HIS A 310 9.81 4.26 3.85
CA HIS A 310 9.08 3.06 3.41
C HIS A 310 9.85 1.78 3.72
N ARG A 311 9.12 0.65 3.75
CA ARG A 311 9.69 -0.70 3.78
C ARG A 311 9.47 -1.37 2.43
N PRO A 312 10.47 -2.05 1.86
CA PRO A 312 10.31 -2.77 0.60
C PRO A 312 9.27 -3.89 0.72
N LEU A 313 8.46 -3.99 -0.33
CA LEU A 313 7.50 -5.07 -0.53
C LEU A 313 8.08 -6.08 -1.51
N ILE A 314 8.16 -7.34 -1.08
CA ILE A 314 8.67 -8.47 -1.85
C ILE A 314 7.52 -9.43 -2.09
N VAL A 315 7.33 -9.84 -3.34
CA VAL A 315 6.25 -10.77 -3.74
C VAL A 315 6.82 -11.81 -4.69
N GLU A 316 6.45 -13.06 -4.48
CA GLU A 316 6.67 -14.16 -5.42
C GLU A 316 5.34 -14.57 -6.03
N LEU A 317 5.27 -14.58 -7.37
CA LEU A 317 4.10 -14.96 -8.14
C LEU A 317 4.37 -16.27 -8.89
N SER A 318 3.33 -17.09 -9.07
CA SER A 318 3.26 -18.17 -10.06
C SER A 318 2.56 -17.65 -11.32
N TYR A 319 3.00 -18.07 -12.50
CA TYR A 319 2.42 -17.77 -13.82
C TYR A 319 2.47 -18.97 -14.75
#